data_7d4affd0b843d5a5ea0fb59d13216ecc
#
_entry.id   7d4affd0b843d5a5ea0fb59d13216ecc
#
_cell.length_a   1.000
_cell.length_b   1.000
_cell.length_c   1.000
_cell.angle_alpha   90.00
_cell.angle_beta   90.00
_cell.angle_gamma   90.00
#
_symmetry.space_group_name_H-M   'P 1'
#
loop_
_entity.id
_entity.type
_entity.pdbx_description
1 polymer ?
#
loop_
_entity_poly.entity_id
_entity_poly.type
_entity_poly.pdbx_seq_one_letter_code
_entity_poly.pdbx_strand_id
1 'polypeptide(L)'
;IFASSIVSLLPTILALCGVKSVASVGASKANFWNHLYDFLGADGWFYPLIFGIMIIGFTYFYTQITFNPVEVANNLKKQGGAIPGIRQGRPTAQYISKILNKVTFVGALFLAIVAIVPIVGGPHVLRPLIAWILGADITASGVSNLANSFTFGGTTLLIVVGVVLETFRELEAQLTMRNYKGFLN
;
A
#
# COMPACT_ATOMS: atom_id res chain seq x y z
N ILE A 1 -4.76 -2.68 3.63
CA ILE A 1 -6.01 -3.41 3.93
C ILE A 1 -7.05 -2.45 4.54
N PHE A 2 -6.79 -1.77 5.67
CA PHE A 2 -7.78 -0.86 6.30
C PHE A 2 -8.19 0.30 5.38
N ALA A 3 -7.24 0.92 4.68
CA ALA A 3 -7.53 2.00 3.74
C ALA A 3 -8.50 1.53 2.63
N SER A 4 -8.27 0.36 2.04
CA SER A 4 -9.16 -0.20 1.02
C SER A 4 -10.55 -0.51 1.57
N SER A 5 -10.63 -1.07 2.78
CA SER A 5 -11.91 -1.38 3.43
C SER A 5 -12.74 -0.11 3.68
N ILE A 6 -12.12 0.97 4.15
CA ILE A 6 -12.83 2.23 4.41
C ILE A 6 -13.26 2.90 3.10
N VAL A 7 -12.39 2.94 2.10
CA VAL A 7 -12.74 3.57 0.81
C VAL A 7 -13.87 2.79 0.12
N SER A 8 -13.89 1.46 0.20
CA SER A 8 -14.95 0.63 -0.39
C SER A 8 -16.26 0.62 0.41
N LEU A 9 -16.23 1.02 1.69
CA LEU A 9 -17.40 1.00 2.55
C LEU A 9 -18.48 1.98 2.06
N LEU A 10 -18.09 3.18 1.63
CA LEU A 10 -19.04 4.20 1.20
C LEU A 10 -19.79 3.81 -0.09
N PRO A 11 -19.13 3.37 -1.18
CA PRO A 11 -19.84 2.85 -2.36
C PRO A 11 -20.72 1.64 -2.04
N THR A 12 -20.27 0.78 -1.12
CA THR A 12 -21.04 -0.39 -0.71
C THR A 12 -22.35 -0.01 0.00
N ILE A 13 -22.31 0.97 0.90
CA ILE A 13 -23.50 1.49 1.56
C ILE A 13 -24.46 2.13 0.55
N LEU A 14 -23.92 2.93 -0.38
CA LEU A 14 -24.73 3.53 -1.45
C LEU A 14 -25.42 2.47 -2.33
N ALA A 15 -24.69 1.40 -2.66
CA ALA A 15 -25.25 0.27 -3.40
C ALA A 15 -26.37 -0.44 -2.63
N LEU A 16 -26.21 -0.65 -1.32
CA LEU A 16 -27.26 -1.22 -0.45
C LEU A 16 -28.51 -0.32 -0.35
N CYS A 17 -28.32 1.01 -0.41
CA CYS A 17 -29.41 1.97 -0.49
C CYS A 17 -30.11 2.01 -1.88
N GLY A 18 -29.70 1.15 -2.82
CA GLY A 18 -30.29 1.09 -4.16
C GLY A 18 -29.72 2.11 -5.16
N VAL A 19 -28.67 2.81 -4.78
CA VAL A 19 -27.96 3.73 -5.69
C VAL A 19 -27.13 2.90 -6.69
N LYS A 20 -27.32 3.14 -7.97
CA LYS A 20 -26.61 2.44 -9.05
C LYS A 20 -25.71 3.41 -9.81
N SER A 21 -24.74 2.88 -10.56
CA SER A 21 -23.88 3.70 -11.41
C SER A 21 -24.68 4.47 -12.48
N VAL A 22 -24.18 5.65 -12.84
CA VAL A 22 -24.78 6.48 -13.89
C VAL A 22 -24.87 5.72 -15.21
N ALA A 23 -23.90 4.86 -15.50
CA ALA A 23 -23.90 4.00 -16.68
C ALA A 23 -25.08 3.03 -16.73
N SER A 24 -25.59 2.56 -15.58
CA SER A 24 -26.73 1.63 -15.49
C SER A 24 -28.10 2.30 -15.49
N VAL A 25 -28.17 3.56 -15.03
CA VAL A 25 -29.43 4.32 -14.90
C VAL A 25 -29.67 5.23 -16.10
N GLY A 26 -28.61 5.62 -16.80
CA GLY A 26 -28.64 6.59 -17.90
C GLY A 26 -28.48 8.04 -17.37
N ALA A 27 -27.70 8.84 -18.09
CA ALA A 27 -27.33 10.21 -17.68
C ALA A 27 -28.54 11.14 -17.45
N SER A 28 -29.66 10.92 -18.15
CA SER A 28 -30.87 11.75 -18.00
C SER A 28 -31.68 11.48 -16.72
N LYS A 29 -31.45 10.35 -16.05
CA LYS A 29 -32.13 9.95 -14.80
C LYS A 29 -31.16 9.86 -13.62
N ALA A 30 -29.90 10.23 -13.81
CA ALA A 30 -28.88 10.17 -12.79
C ALA A 30 -29.09 11.29 -11.76
N ASN A 31 -29.17 10.93 -10.50
CA ASN A 31 -29.25 11.84 -9.37
C ASN A 31 -27.84 12.13 -8.83
N PHE A 32 -27.71 13.15 -7.97
CA PHE A 32 -26.44 13.46 -7.29
C PHE A 32 -25.78 12.21 -6.64
N TRP A 33 -26.58 11.33 -6.06
CA TRP A 33 -26.11 10.09 -5.43
C TRP A 33 -25.48 9.10 -6.41
N ASN A 34 -25.97 9.06 -7.65
CA ASN A 34 -25.40 8.20 -8.69
C ASN A 34 -24.03 8.73 -9.15
N HIS A 35 -23.90 10.05 -9.29
CA HIS A 35 -22.61 10.68 -9.57
C HIS A 35 -21.60 10.49 -8.42
N LEU A 36 -22.06 10.57 -7.18
CA LEU A 36 -21.24 10.32 -6.00
C LEU A 36 -20.79 8.86 -5.94
N TYR A 37 -21.66 7.92 -6.31
CA TYR A 37 -21.33 6.52 -6.42
C TYR A 37 -20.21 6.25 -7.45
N ASP A 38 -20.29 6.83 -8.63
CA ASP A 38 -19.29 6.69 -9.68
C ASP A 38 -17.98 7.40 -9.32
N PHE A 39 -18.07 8.53 -8.62
CA PHE A 39 -16.90 9.28 -8.14
C PHE A 39 -16.08 8.51 -7.11
N LEU A 40 -16.74 7.81 -6.19
CA LEU A 40 -16.13 7.04 -5.11
C LEU A 40 -15.95 5.55 -5.46
N GLY A 41 -16.57 5.09 -6.55
CA GLY A 41 -16.47 3.72 -7.02
C GLY A 41 -15.06 3.36 -7.51
N ALA A 42 -14.75 2.07 -7.50
CA ALA A 42 -13.45 1.55 -7.94
C ALA A 42 -13.08 1.89 -9.38
N ASP A 43 -14.07 2.16 -10.23
CA ASP A 43 -13.91 2.57 -11.62
C ASP A 43 -13.76 4.09 -11.79
N GLY A 44 -13.91 4.87 -10.69
CA GLY A 44 -13.79 6.33 -10.70
C GLY A 44 -12.35 6.80 -10.80
N TRP A 45 -12.12 7.87 -11.57
CA TRP A 45 -10.81 8.53 -11.70
C TRP A 45 -10.23 8.98 -10.34
N PHE A 46 -11.08 9.38 -9.41
CA PHE A 46 -10.68 9.88 -8.09
C PHE A 46 -10.38 8.77 -7.08
N TYR A 47 -10.84 7.54 -7.33
CA TYR A 47 -10.62 6.41 -6.42
C TYR A 47 -9.13 6.19 -6.08
N PRO A 48 -8.21 6.12 -7.05
CA PRO A 48 -6.79 5.92 -6.77
C PRO A 48 -6.18 7.05 -5.93
N LEU A 49 -6.64 8.29 -6.14
CA LEU A 49 -6.15 9.46 -5.41
C LEU A 49 -6.60 9.43 -3.95
N ILE A 50 -7.89 9.20 -3.70
CA ILE A 50 -8.43 9.07 -2.34
C ILE A 50 -7.78 7.90 -1.63
N PHE A 51 -7.61 6.77 -2.32
CA PHE A 51 -6.95 5.60 -1.79
C PHE A 51 -5.50 5.87 -1.39
N GLY A 52 -4.74 6.58 -2.20
CA GLY A 52 -3.37 7.00 -1.89
C GLY A 52 -3.29 7.90 -0.67
N ILE A 53 -4.17 8.90 -0.57
CA ILE A 53 -4.23 9.79 0.60
C ILE A 53 -4.56 9.00 1.87
N MET A 54 -5.50 8.07 1.79
CA MET A 54 -5.87 7.21 2.91
C MET A 54 -4.70 6.30 3.34
N ILE A 55 -3.94 5.74 2.39
CA ILE A 55 -2.74 4.96 2.71
C ILE A 55 -1.74 5.81 3.49
N ILE A 56 -1.45 7.03 3.04
CA ILE A 56 -0.52 7.94 3.71
C ILE A 56 -1.03 8.25 5.13
N GLY A 57 -2.30 8.61 5.28
CA GLY A 57 -2.90 8.91 6.58
C GLY A 57 -2.83 7.73 7.55
N PHE A 58 -3.20 6.53 7.10
CA PHE A 58 -3.12 5.32 7.92
C PHE A 58 -1.69 4.93 8.28
N THR A 59 -0.75 5.10 7.36
CA THR A 59 0.67 4.81 7.64
C THR A 59 1.18 5.71 8.77
N TYR A 60 0.87 7.01 8.74
CA TYR A 60 1.20 7.92 9.82
C TYR A 60 0.54 7.54 11.14
N PHE A 61 -0.75 7.27 11.10
CA PHE A 61 -1.53 6.89 12.29
C PHE A 61 -0.97 5.63 12.94
N TYR A 62 -0.74 4.57 12.15
CA TYR A 62 -0.17 3.31 12.64
C TYR A 62 1.24 3.48 13.21
N THR A 63 2.08 4.22 12.51
CA THR A 63 3.46 4.46 12.97
C THR A 63 3.48 5.16 14.33
N GLN A 64 2.61 6.14 14.54
CA GLN A 64 2.53 6.87 15.81
C GLN A 64 2.02 6.02 16.97
N ILE A 65 1.11 5.09 16.71
CA ILE A 65 0.59 4.18 17.74
C ILE A 65 1.59 3.07 18.06
N THR A 66 2.19 2.48 17.02
CA THR A 66 3.06 1.30 17.17
C THR A 66 4.44 1.68 17.70
N PHE A 67 4.94 2.85 17.38
CA PHE A 67 6.29 3.28 17.72
C PHE A 67 6.28 4.48 18.66
N ASN A 68 6.66 4.25 19.94
CA ASN A 68 6.80 5.29 20.93
C ASN A 68 8.27 5.73 21.05
N PRO A 69 8.67 6.91 20.50
CA PRO A 69 10.06 7.37 20.52
C PRO A 69 10.62 7.56 21.92
N VAL A 70 9.75 7.90 22.89
CA VAL A 70 10.16 8.13 24.29
C VAL A 70 10.54 6.82 24.97
N GLU A 71 9.75 5.78 24.72
CA GLU A 71 10.01 4.44 25.27
C GLU A 71 11.32 3.86 24.70
N VAL A 72 11.51 3.98 23.40
CA VAL A 72 12.74 3.54 22.72
C VAL A 72 13.96 4.27 23.26
N ALA A 73 13.90 5.60 23.44
CA ALA A 73 14.99 6.38 24.02
C ALA A 73 15.30 5.98 25.46
N ASN A 74 14.27 5.66 26.27
CA ASN A 74 14.45 5.18 27.63
C ASN A 74 15.05 3.78 27.69
N ASN A 75 14.64 2.88 26.81
CA ASN A 75 15.21 1.53 26.71
C ASN A 75 16.68 1.59 26.27
N LEU A 76 17.01 2.45 25.30
CA LEU A 76 18.39 2.71 24.88
C LEU A 76 19.25 3.20 26.06
N LYS A 77 18.73 4.14 26.86
CA LYS A 77 19.41 4.64 28.06
C LYS A 77 19.63 3.53 29.08
N LYS A 78 18.64 2.69 29.36
CA LYS A 78 18.73 1.55 30.29
C LYS A 78 19.78 0.52 29.87
N GLN A 79 19.93 0.31 28.55
CA GLN A 79 20.92 -0.61 27.98
C GLN A 79 22.32 0.01 27.82
N GLY A 80 22.53 1.24 28.29
CA GLY A 80 23.82 1.94 28.16
C GLY A 80 24.14 2.43 26.75
N GLY A 81 23.17 2.29 25.80
CA GLY A 81 23.35 2.76 24.44
C GLY A 81 23.30 4.29 24.35
N ALA A 82 24.15 4.87 23.52
CA ALA A 82 24.16 6.30 23.25
C ALA A 82 24.28 6.56 21.75
N ILE A 83 23.57 7.58 21.26
CA ILE A 83 23.76 8.05 19.87
C ILE A 83 24.91 9.05 19.88
N PRO A 84 25.97 8.85 19.07
CA PRO A 84 27.10 9.78 19.03
C PRO A 84 26.63 11.22 18.76
N GLY A 85 27.08 12.16 19.61
CA GLY A 85 26.74 13.58 19.50
C GLY A 85 25.40 14.01 20.10
N ILE A 86 24.60 13.10 20.65
CA ILE A 86 23.29 13.42 21.26
C ILE A 86 23.24 12.98 22.71
N ARG A 87 22.79 13.86 23.59
CA ARG A 87 22.62 13.54 25.03
C ARG A 87 21.50 12.52 25.21
N GLN A 88 21.71 11.54 26.08
CA GLN A 88 20.72 10.53 26.44
C GLN A 88 19.46 11.17 27.06
N GLY A 89 18.28 10.57 26.75
CA GLY A 89 16.99 10.97 27.29
C GLY A 89 16.14 11.77 26.29
N ARG A 90 15.63 12.91 26.69
CA ARG A 90 14.71 13.74 25.90
C ARG A 90 15.26 14.15 24.52
N PRO A 91 16.51 14.59 24.37
CA PRO A 91 17.07 14.91 23.05
C PRO A 91 17.12 13.71 22.11
N THR A 92 17.42 12.52 22.64
CA THR A 92 17.41 11.26 21.87
C THR A 92 16.01 10.92 21.38
N ALA A 93 14.98 11.07 22.22
CA ALA A 93 13.59 10.85 21.82
C ALA A 93 13.14 11.80 20.70
N GLN A 94 13.49 13.08 20.79
CA GLN A 94 13.19 14.08 19.75
C GLN A 94 13.91 13.78 18.44
N TYR A 95 15.15 13.34 18.49
CA TYR A 95 15.92 12.95 17.31
C TYR A 95 15.29 11.73 16.61
N ILE A 96 14.95 10.69 17.38
CA ILE A 96 14.28 9.49 16.89
C ILE A 96 12.92 9.86 16.27
N SER A 97 12.11 10.68 16.94
CA SER A 97 10.83 11.15 16.42
C SER A 97 10.97 11.90 15.08
N LYS A 98 11.98 12.75 14.96
CA LYS A 98 12.25 13.51 13.74
C LYS A 98 12.66 12.60 12.57
N ILE A 99 13.50 11.59 12.83
CA ILE A 99 13.88 10.59 11.83
C ILE A 99 12.67 9.75 11.45
N LEU A 100 11.91 9.27 12.44
CA LEU A 100 10.73 8.46 12.23
C LEU A 100 9.73 9.15 11.28
N ASN A 101 9.42 10.42 11.54
CA ASN A 101 8.51 11.17 10.69
C ASN A 101 9.00 11.28 9.24
N LYS A 102 10.30 11.48 9.03
CA LYS A 102 10.87 11.54 7.68
C LYS A 102 10.81 10.19 6.97
N VAL A 103 11.19 9.12 7.66
CA VAL A 103 11.18 7.76 7.11
C VAL A 103 9.73 7.32 6.83
N THR A 104 8.81 7.62 7.75
CA THR A 104 7.39 7.31 7.56
C THR A 104 6.81 8.04 6.34
N PHE A 105 7.17 9.31 6.12
CA PHE A 105 6.70 10.05 4.96
C PHE A 105 7.17 9.41 3.64
N VAL A 106 8.46 9.13 3.52
CA VAL A 106 9.03 8.49 2.32
C VAL A 106 8.43 7.09 2.12
N GLY A 107 8.33 6.30 3.19
CA GLY A 107 7.73 4.97 3.17
C GLY A 107 6.25 5.00 2.78
N ALA A 108 5.47 5.92 3.33
CA ALA A 108 4.05 6.09 3.01
C ALA A 108 3.83 6.48 1.54
N LEU A 109 4.67 7.38 1.02
CA LEU A 109 4.61 7.79 -0.38
C LEU A 109 4.95 6.61 -1.31
N PHE A 110 5.98 5.84 -0.99
CA PHE A 110 6.35 4.65 -1.74
C PHE A 110 5.22 3.60 -1.73
N LEU A 111 4.63 3.34 -0.55
CA LEU A 111 3.49 2.43 -0.40
C LEU A 111 2.28 2.88 -1.21
N ALA A 112 1.98 4.18 -1.21
CA ALA A 112 0.89 4.74 -1.99
C ALA A 112 1.11 4.53 -3.50
N ILE A 113 2.32 4.78 -4.01
CA ILE A 113 2.66 4.54 -5.41
C ILE A 113 2.49 3.07 -5.78
N VAL A 114 3.08 2.15 -5.00
CA VAL A 114 2.99 0.70 -5.26
C VAL A 114 1.55 0.20 -5.21
N ALA A 115 0.71 0.77 -4.35
CA ALA A 115 -0.70 0.40 -4.25
C ALA A 115 -1.55 0.96 -5.40
N ILE A 116 -1.23 2.16 -5.91
CA ILE A 116 -1.97 2.82 -7.00
C ILE A 116 -1.62 2.21 -8.36
N VAL A 117 -0.37 1.81 -8.58
CA VAL A 117 0.09 1.26 -9.87
C VAL A 117 -0.80 0.13 -10.41
N PRO A 118 -1.14 -0.93 -9.66
CA PRO A 118 -2.02 -1.98 -10.18
C PRO A 118 -3.46 -1.53 -10.38
N ILE A 119 -3.95 -0.56 -9.61
CA ILE A 119 -5.32 -0.03 -9.73
C ILE A 119 -5.48 0.76 -11.03
N VAL A 120 -4.52 1.63 -11.33
CA VAL A 120 -4.53 2.45 -12.55
C VAL A 120 -4.06 1.63 -13.76
N GLY A 121 -3.04 0.80 -13.58
CA GLY A 121 -2.44 0.01 -14.66
C GLY A 121 -3.31 -1.15 -15.12
N GLY A 122 -4.08 -1.78 -14.23
CA GLY A 122 -4.92 -2.94 -14.55
C GLY A 122 -5.89 -2.67 -15.70
N PRO A 123 -6.82 -1.72 -15.60
CA PRO A 123 -7.79 -1.45 -16.65
C PRO A 123 -7.19 -0.75 -17.88
N HIS A 124 -6.19 0.12 -17.69
CA HIS A 124 -5.67 0.95 -18.79
C HIS A 124 -4.50 0.33 -19.55
N VAL A 125 -3.72 -0.54 -18.91
CA VAL A 125 -2.53 -1.15 -19.52
C VAL A 125 -2.71 -2.66 -19.76
N LEU A 126 -3.18 -3.39 -18.77
CA LEU A 126 -3.30 -4.85 -18.88
C LEU A 126 -4.39 -5.28 -19.87
N ARG A 127 -5.53 -4.60 -19.88
CA ARG A 127 -6.61 -4.94 -20.83
C ARG A 127 -6.18 -4.82 -22.30
N PRO A 128 -5.63 -3.68 -22.77
CA PRO A 128 -5.19 -3.57 -24.15
C PRO A 128 -4.00 -4.48 -24.47
N LEU A 129 -3.12 -4.70 -23.52
CA LEU A 129 -1.95 -5.57 -23.71
C LEU A 129 -2.38 -7.04 -23.87
N ILE A 130 -3.29 -7.53 -23.04
CA ILE A 130 -3.85 -8.89 -23.15
C ILE A 130 -4.66 -9.04 -24.44
N ALA A 131 -5.45 -8.04 -24.80
CA ALA A 131 -6.20 -8.04 -26.06
C ALA A 131 -5.27 -8.10 -27.28
N TRP A 132 -4.16 -7.36 -27.26
CA TRP A 132 -3.17 -7.37 -28.32
C TRP A 132 -2.46 -8.74 -28.43
N ILE A 133 -2.06 -9.35 -27.29
CA ILE A 133 -1.39 -10.65 -27.27
C ILE A 133 -2.31 -11.78 -27.73
N LEU A 134 -3.58 -11.77 -27.30
CA LEU A 134 -4.56 -12.81 -27.63
C LEU A 134 -5.27 -12.57 -28.96
N GLY A 135 -5.06 -11.41 -29.63
CA GLY A 135 -5.76 -11.04 -30.86
C GLY A 135 -7.29 -10.94 -30.69
N ALA A 136 -7.77 -10.69 -29.46
CA ALA A 136 -9.18 -10.66 -29.11
C ALA A 136 -9.67 -9.21 -28.94
N ASP A 137 -10.97 -8.97 -29.19
CA ASP A 137 -11.56 -7.66 -28.96
C ASP A 137 -11.48 -7.25 -27.49
N ILE A 138 -11.09 -5.98 -27.23
CA ILE A 138 -10.93 -5.41 -25.89
C ILE A 138 -12.22 -5.50 -25.04
N THR A 139 -13.37 -5.53 -25.72
CA THR A 139 -14.70 -5.64 -25.11
C THR A 139 -15.09 -7.09 -24.76
N ALA A 140 -14.32 -8.08 -25.19
CA ALA A 140 -14.63 -9.47 -24.90
C ALA A 140 -14.60 -9.73 -23.38
N SER A 141 -15.65 -10.33 -22.87
CA SER A 141 -15.78 -10.66 -21.44
C SER A 141 -14.63 -11.53 -20.92
N GLY A 142 -14.02 -12.35 -21.78
CA GLY A 142 -12.86 -13.15 -21.49
C GLY A 142 -11.62 -12.30 -21.18
N VAL A 143 -11.35 -11.26 -21.97
CA VAL A 143 -10.20 -10.37 -21.78
C VAL A 143 -10.31 -9.57 -20.47
N SER A 144 -11.51 -9.08 -20.15
CA SER A 144 -11.75 -8.36 -18.91
C SER A 144 -11.60 -9.28 -17.68
N ASN A 145 -12.07 -10.52 -17.75
CA ASN A 145 -11.94 -11.49 -16.68
C ASN A 145 -10.47 -11.90 -16.46
N LEU A 146 -9.71 -12.13 -17.52
CA LEU A 146 -8.29 -12.41 -17.45
C LEU A 146 -7.53 -11.21 -16.87
N ALA A 147 -7.74 -10.00 -17.35
CA ALA A 147 -7.11 -8.80 -16.83
C ALA A 147 -7.38 -8.61 -15.33
N ASN A 148 -8.63 -8.84 -14.90
CA ASN A 148 -8.99 -8.76 -13.47
C ASN A 148 -8.32 -9.87 -12.63
N SER A 149 -8.15 -11.07 -13.19
CA SER A 149 -7.46 -12.18 -12.52
C SER A 149 -5.95 -11.93 -12.36
N PHE A 150 -5.33 -11.21 -13.29
CA PHE A 150 -3.92 -10.81 -13.22
C PHE A 150 -3.70 -9.50 -12.43
N THR A 151 -4.76 -8.81 -12.01
CA THR A 151 -4.63 -7.63 -11.16
C THR A 151 -4.25 -8.06 -9.74
N PHE A 152 -2.96 -8.30 -9.53
CA PHE A 152 -2.43 -8.51 -8.18
C PHE A 152 -2.61 -7.23 -7.38
N GLY A 153 -3.32 -7.29 -6.27
CA GLY A 153 -3.39 -6.15 -5.37
C GLY A 153 -1.98 -5.72 -4.92
N GLY A 154 -1.71 -4.42 -4.85
CA GLY A 154 -0.41 -3.88 -4.43
C GLY A 154 0.08 -4.49 -3.11
N THR A 155 -0.83 -4.82 -2.20
CA THR A 155 -0.54 -5.50 -0.94
C THR A 155 0.05 -6.90 -1.15
N THR A 156 -0.50 -7.68 -2.09
CA THR A 156 0.00 -9.03 -2.41
C THR A 156 1.41 -8.96 -2.99
N LEU A 157 1.68 -8.01 -3.87
CA LEU A 157 3.02 -7.75 -4.42
C LEU A 157 4.02 -7.42 -3.31
N LEU A 158 3.65 -6.55 -2.37
CA LEU A 158 4.51 -6.19 -1.23
C LEU A 158 4.81 -7.39 -0.34
N ILE A 159 3.82 -8.24 -0.07
CA ILE A 159 4.01 -9.45 0.73
C ILE A 159 4.98 -10.40 0.03
N VAL A 160 4.77 -10.68 -1.26
CA VAL A 160 5.63 -11.59 -2.03
C VAL A 160 7.06 -11.07 -2.09
N VAL A 161 7.26 -9.81 -2.44
CA VAL A 161 8.61 -9.20 -2.50
C VAL A 161 9.26 -9.17 -1.12
N GLY A 162 8.50 -8.86 -0.06
CA GLY A 162 8.99 -8.86 1.32
C GLY A 162 9.48 -10.23 1.75
N VAL A 163 8.69 -11.28 1.52
CA VAL A 163 9.07 -12.67 1.86
C VAL A 163 10.30 -13.12 1.07
N VAL A 164 10.36 -12.81 -0.23
CA VAL A 164 11.53 -13.15 -1.07
C VAL A 164 12.78 -12.46 -0.55
N LEU A 165 12.73 -11.16 -0.26
CA LEU A 165 13.88 -10.42 0.27
C LEU A 165 14.33 -10.95 1.63
N GLU A 166 13.39 -11.28 2.52
CA GLU A 166 13.70 -11.83 3.83
C GLU A 166 14.35 -13.22 3.72
N THR A 167 13.84 -14.06 2.82
CA THR A 167 14.43 -15.37 2.52
C THR A 167 15.85 -15.23 1.98
N PHE A 168 16.10 -14.30 1.07
CA PHE A 168 17.45 -14.03 0.57
C PHE A 168 18.40 -13.56 1.67
N ARG A 169 17.96 -12.66 2.55
CA ARG A 169 18.76 -12.19 3.71
C ARG A 169 19.10 -13.34 4.66
N GLU A 170 18.13 -14.20 4.94
CA GLU A 170 18.34 -15.36 5.81
C GLU A 170 19.36 -16.33 5.21
N LEU A 171 19.23 -16.62 3.91
CA LEU A 171 20.19 -17.47 3.18
C LEU A 171 21.59 -16.87 3.18
N GLU A 172 21.74 -15.57 2.94
CA GLU A 172 23.01 -14.87 2.97
C GLU A 172 23.65 -14.92 4.37
N ALA A 173 22.87 -14.71 5.42
CA ALA A 173 23.32 -14.82 6.79
C ALA A 173 23.81 -16.23 7.13
N GLN A 174 23.09 -17.27 6.70
CA GLN A 174 23.47 -18.67 6.92
C GLN A 174 24.73 -19.06 6.13
N LEU A 175 24.88 -18.59 4.89
CA LEU A 175 26.06 -18.81 4.08
C LEU A 175 27.30 -18.14 4.67
N THR A 176 27.15 -16.93 5.17
CA THR A 176 28.23 -16.17 5.82
C THR A 176 28.71 -16.88 7.09
N MET A 177 27.79 -17.37 7.93
CA MET A 177 28.15 -18.13 9.12
C MET A 177 28.85 -19.46 8.80
N ARG A 178 28.52 -20.08 7.70
CA ARG A 178 29.12 -21.35 7.26
C ARG A 178 30.57 -21.15 6.79
N ASN A 179 30.86 -20.05 6.12
CA ASN A 179 32.22 -19.71 5.65
C ASN A 179 33.17 -19.36 6.83
N TYR A 180 32.65 -18.77 7.94
CA TYR A 180 33.49 -18.49 9.12
C TYR A 180 33.94 -19.75 9.86
N LYS A 181 33.17 -20.85 9.84
CA LYS A 181 33.60 -22.13 10.44
C LYS A 181 34.74 -22.81 9.69
N GLY A 182 34.96 -22.52 8.42
CA GLY A 182 36.06 -23.07 7.60
C GLY A 182 37.42 -22.40 7.88
N PHE A 183 37.45 -21.28 8.60
CA PHE A 183 38.70 -20.55 8.89
C PHE A 183 39.34 -20.90 10.26
N LEU A 184 38.65 -21.71 11.06
CA LEU A 184 39.06 -22.09 12.43
C LEU A 184 39.53 -23.57 12.56
N ASN A 185 39.77 -24.27 11.45
CA ASN A 185 40.41 -25.59 11.40
C ASN A 185 41.77 -25.53 10.75
#